data_2ddc04e7c4f2c60aade91bdf610102e1
#
_entry.id   2ddc04e7c4f2c60aade91bdf610102e1
#
_cell.length_a   1.000
_cell.length_b   1.000
_cell.length_c   1.000
_cell.angle_alpha   90.00
_cell.angle_beta   90.00
_cell.angle_gamma   90.00
#
_symmetry.space_group_name_H-M   'P 1'
#
loop_
_entity.id
_entity.type
_entity.pdbx_description
1 polymer ?
#
loop_
_entity_poly.entity_id
_entity_poly.type
_entity_poly.pdbx_seq_one_letter_code
_entity_poly.pdbx_strand_id
1 'polypeptide(L)'
;MARIEGRLKLVGAGHSDRNYIVREVVEVGNHDVRKLRYSDYMKSYIDPSLGQPIALGIQRVMGAKFVFAVALADGTVKYDTARWLINLLALYTVCGLGFAALAFVFSAWFLLPAAWFAWMAQAPLKAWRLRTSFAPLDHVDEHARPATA
;
A
#
# COMPACT_ATOMS: atom_id res chain seq x y z
N MET A 1 5.66 0.24 -6.98
CA MET A 1 5.84 0.46 -5.55
C MET A 1 6.44 1.82 -5.37
N ALA A 2 5.86 2.65 -4.51
CA ALA A 2 6.39 3.97 -4.21
C ALA A 2 6.53 4.09 -2.68
N ARG A 3 7.74 4.42 -2.22
CA ARG A 3 7.98 4.97 -0.90
C ARG A 3 8.01 6.49 -1.06
N ILE A 4 7.16 7.17 -0.31
CA ILE A 4 7.06 8.63 -0.34
C ILE A 4 7.39 9.12 1.05
N GLU A 5 8.39 9.97 1.14
CA GLU A 5 8.90 10.51 2.39
C GLU A 5 8.80 12.04 2.38
N GLY A 6 8.59 12.59 3.56
CA GLY A 6 8.56 14.03 3.76
C GLY A 6 7.63 14.43 4.88
N ARG A 7 7.48 15.73 5.06
CA ARG A 7 6.54 16.29 6.04
C ARG A 7 5.11 16.11 5.51
N LEU A 8 4.21 15.56 6.32
CA LEU A 8 2.79 15.48 5.99
C LEU A 8 2.18 16.89 6.07
N LYS A 9 1.92 17.49 4.91
CA LYS A 9 1.44 18.88 4.83
C LYS A 9 -0.08 18.99 4.83
N LEU A 10 -0.73 18.04 4.15
CA LEU A 10 -2.17 18.06 3.94
C LEU A 10 -2.74 16.65 3.97
N VAL A 11 -3.83 16.50 4.73
CA VAL A 11 -4.73 15.34 4.64
C VAL A 11 -6.08 15.89 4.22
N GLY A 12 -6.38 15.80 2.94
CA GLY A 12 -7.61 16.35 2.35
C GLY A 12 -8.88 15.66 2.79
N ALA A 13 -10.00 16.16 2.33
CA ALA A 13 -11.30 15.56 2.58
C ALA A 13 -11.32 14.09 2.16
N GLY A 14 -12.09 13.29 2.86
CA GLY A 14 -12.19 11.86 2.57
C GLY A 14 -13.54 11.32 2.97
N HIS A 15 -13.88 10.17 2.40
CA HIS A 15 -15.07 9.42 2.74
C HIS A 15 -14.68 8.00 3.17
N SER A 16 -15.51 7.40 4.01
CA SER A 16 -15.34 6.01 4.40
C SER A 16 -15.97 5.10 3.35
N ASP A 17 -15.20 4.14 2.88
CA ASP A 17 -15.64 3.07 1.98
C ASP A 17 -15.43 1.72 2.69
N ARG A 18 -16.46 1.25 3.38
CA ARG A 18 -16.43 0.04 4.23
C ARG A 18 -15.37 0.16 5.34
N ASN A 19 -14.25 -0.56 5.18
CA ASN A 19 -13.14 -0.61 6.15
C ASN A 19 -11.95 0.27 5.75
N TYR A 20 -12.13 1.12 4.74
CA TYR A 20 -11.09 1.99 4.21
C TYR A 20 -11.56 3.43 4.18
N ILE A 21 -10.61 4.32 4.39
CA ILE A 21 -10.80 5.73 4.15
C ILE A 21 -10.15 6.07 2.82
N VAL A 22 -10.90 6.73 1.97
CA VAL A 22 -10.43 7.26 0.70
C VAL A 22 -10.20 8.75 0.87
N ARG A 23 -8.95 9.20 0.80
CA ARG A 23 -8.61 10.61 0.81
C ARG A 23 -8.43 11.12 -0.62
N GLU A 24 -9.06 12.22 -0.93
CA GLU A 24 -8.95 12.82 -2.27
C GLU A 24 -7.53 13.26 -2.58
N VAL A 25 -6.87 13.88 -1.60
CA VAL A 25 -5.48 14.35 -1.71
C VAL A 25 -4.77 14.16 -0.38
N VAL A 26 -3.55 13.65 -0.44
CA VAL A 26 -2.61 13.63 0.69
C VAL A 26 -1.28 14.18 0.18
N GLU A 27 -0.79 15.24 0.82
CA GLU A 27 0.45 15.89 0.46
C GLU A 27 1.55 15.51 1.46
N VAL A 28 2.61 14.87 0.95
CA VAL A 28 3.78 14.47 1.74
C VAL A 28 5.04 15.01 1.08
N GLY A 29 5.72 15.92 1.75
CA GLY A 29 6.87 16.62 1.18
C GLY A 29 6.49 17.42 -0.06
N ASN A 30 7.02 17.02 -1.21
CA ASN A 30 6.73 17.59 -2.51
C ASN A 30 5.85 16.66 -3.39
N HIS A 31 5.20 15.68 -2.78
CA HIS A 31 4.40 14.70 -3.51
C HIS A 31 2.93 14.81 -3.16
N ASP A 32 2.10 14.99 -4.18
CA ASP A 32 0.65 14.94 -4.08
C ASP A 32 0.15 13.54 -4.46
N VAL A 33 -0.45 12.85 -3.52
CA VAL A 33 -1.04 11.54 -3.76
C VAL A 33 -2.56 11.68 -3.78
N ARG A 34 -3.14 11.47 -4.94
CA ARG A 34 -4.60 11.53 -5.14
C ARG A 34 -5.22 10.15 -4.98
N LYS A 35 -6.45 10.13 -4.44
CA LYS A 35 -7.28 8.94 -4.23
C LYS A 35 -6.54 7.85 -3.45
N LEU A 36 -5.93 8.26 -2.33
CA LEU A 36 -5.19 7.38 -1.45
C LEU A 36 -6.15 6.64 -0.52
N ARG A 37 -6.00 5.33 -0.41
CA ARG A 37 -6.79 4.47 0.46
C ARG A 37 -5.94 3.93 1.59
N TYR A 38 -6.46 3.97 2.80
CA TYR A 38 -5.87 3.32 3.95
C TYR A 38 -6.94 2.86 4.94
N SER A 39 -6.60 1.85 5.74
CA SER A 39 -7.53 1.29 6.73
C SER A 39 -7.77 2.27 7.89
N ASP A 40 -8.87 2.08 8.63
CA ASP A 40 -9.13 2.83 9.85
C ASP A 40 -8.00 2.68 10.87
N TYR A 41 -7.34 1.52 10.89
CA TYR A 41 -6.16 1.31 11.72
C TYR A 41 -5.03 2.29 11.34
N MET A 42 -4.74 2.44 10.05
CA MET A 42 -3.69 3.36 9.57
C MET A 42 -4.07 4.82 9.78
N LYS A 43 -5.36 5.16 9.77
CA LYS A 43 -5.85 6.51 10.08
C LYS A 43 -5.34 7.00 11.42
N SER A 44 -5.35 6.13 12.43
CA SER A 44 -4.92 6.47 13.79
C SER A 44 -3.46 6.92 13.88
N TYR A 45 -2.66 6.63 12.86
CA TYR A 45 -1.25 7.03 12.77
C TYR A 45 -1.01 8.15 11.77
N ILE A 46 -1.72 8.14 10.64
CA ILE A 46 -1.51 9.12 9.55
C ILE A 46 -2.11 10.48 9.94
N ASP A 47 -3.39 10.53 10.35
CA ASP A 47 -4.07 11.78 10.59
C ASP A 47 -3.43 12.61 11.75
N PRO A 48 -3.00 12.01 12.87
CA PRO A 48 -2.30 12.75 13.93
C PRO A 48 -0.89 13.22 13.56
N SER A 49 -0.29 12.62 12.53
CA SER A 49 1.07 12.97 12.06
C SER A 49 1.10 14.20 11.14
N LEU A 50 -0.01 14.95 11.06
CA LEU A 50 -0.03 16.20 10.29
C LEU A 50 1.04 17.18 10.79
N GLY A 51 1.84 17.70 9.87
CA GLY A 51 2.97 18.57 10.18
C GLY A 51 4.25 17.85 10.60
N GLN A 52 4.25 16.53 10.76
CA GLN A 52 5.42 15.72 11.13
C GLN A 52 6.04 15.02 9.91
N PRO A 53 7.34 14.64 9.99
CA PRO A 53 7.96 13.80 9.00
C PRO A 53 7.34 12.40 9.02
N ILE A 54 7.00 11.88 7.85
CA ILE A 54 6.37 10.59 7.68
C ILE A 54 6.87 9.92 6.39
N ALA A 55 6.96 8.60 6.37
CA ALA A 55 7.14 7.86 5.14
C ALA A 55 5.95 6.92 4.90
N LEU A 56 5.38 6.99 3.72
CA LEU A 56 4.27 6.16 3.30
C LEU A 56 4.72 5.10 2.29
N GLY A 57 4.45 3.84 2.62
CA GLY A 57 4.62 2.71 1.71
C GLY A 57 3.34 2.50 0.90
N ILE A 58 3.33 2.93 -0.37
CA ILE A 58 2.16 2.91 -1.23
C ILE A 58 2.32 1.85 -2.31
N GLN A 59 1.30 1.03 -2.47
CA GLN A 59 1.19 0.05 -3.56
C GLN A 59 -0.14 0.21 -4.28
N ARG A 60 -0.10 0.09 -5.61
CA ARG A 60 -1.31 0.02 -6.42
C ARG A 60 -1.79 -1.43 -6.48
N VAL A 61 -3.01 -1.68 -6.04
CA VAL A 61 -3.69 -2.97 -6.13
C VAL A 61 -5.03 -2.75 -6.81
N MET A 62 -5.31 -3.50 -7.86
CA MET A 62 -6.55 -3.39 -8.67
C MET A 62 -6.88 -1.95 -9.11
N GLY A 63 -5.85 -1.21 -9.51
CA GLY A 63 -5.99 0.19 -9.96
C GLY A 63 -6.04 1.24 -8.84
N ALA A 64 -6.32 0.87 -7.61
CA ALA A 64 -6.37 1.77 -6.47
C ALA A 64 -5.02 1.83 -5.72
N LYS A 65 -4.71 2.98 -5.13
CA LYS A 65 -3.50 3.19 -4.33
C LYS A 65 -3.81 2.94 -2.87
N PHE A 66 -3.09 1.99 -2.25
CA PHE A 66 -3.24 1.65 -0.84
C PHE A 66 -1.95 1.93 -0.06
N VAL A 67 -2.10 2.40 1.18
CA VAL A 67 -1.01 2.48 2.14
C VAL A 67 -0.93 1.16 2.89
N PHE A 68 0.23 0.53 2.86
CA PHE A 68 0.49 -0.73 3.57
C PHE A 68 1.48 -0.59 4.72
N ALA A 69 2.28 0.46 4.72
CA ALA A 69 3.23 0.74 5.77
C ALA A 69 3.34 2.24 5.99
N VAL A 70 3.57 2.62 7.24
CA VAL A 70 3.81 3.99 7.66
C VAL A 70 5.00 3.98 8.60
N ALA A 71 6.03 4.76 8.31
CA ALA A 71 7.08 5.07 9.26
C ALA A 71 6.82 6.46 9.84
N LEU A 72 6.83 6.56 11.15
CA LEU A 72 6.55 7.78 11.92
C LEU A 72 7.85 8.49 12.31
N ALA A 73 7.73 9.73 12.74
CA ALA A 73 8.86 10.55 13.16
C ALA A 73 9.67 9.97 14.34
N ASP A 74 9.03 9.15 15.16
CA ASP A 74 9.66 8.44 16.29
C ASP A 74 10.47 7.19 15.88
N GLY A 75 10.60 6.93 14.57
CA GLY A 75 11.26 5.75 14.02
C GLY A 75 10.40 4.49 14.05
N THR A 76 9.17 4.53 14.59
CA THR A 76 8.30 3.37 14.58
C THR A 76 7.69 3.13 13.21
N VAL A 77 7.63 1.86 12.81
CA VAL A 77 6.99 1.45 11.57
C VAL A 77 5.72 0.67 11.88
N LYS A 78 4.60 1.14 11.35
CA LYS A 78 3.32 0.47 11.45
C LYS A 78 2.92 -0.12 10.11
N TYR A 79 2.36 -1.32 10.15
CA TYR A 79 1.93 -2.04 8.96
C TYR A 79 0.43 -2.29 9.02
N ASP A 80 -0.24 -2.11 7.89
CA ASP A 80 -1.64 -2.52 7.77
C ASP A 80 -1.75 -4.04 7.92
N THR A 81 -2.76 -4.50 8.64
CA THR A 81 -3.02 -5.94 8.83
C THR A 81 -3.38 -6.64 7.51
N ALA A 82 -3.89 -5.91 6.56
CA ALA A 82 -4.13 -6.32 5.17
C ALA A 82 -4.58 -7.79 4.99
N ARG A 83 -5.40 -8.31 5.92
CA ARG A 83 -5.90 -9.71 5.87
C ARG A 83 -6.57 -10.04 4.55
N TRP A 84 -7.26 -9.06 3.96
CA TRP A 84 -7.89 -9.20 2.66
C TRP A 84 -6.91 -9.51 1.53
N LEU A 85 -5.66 -9.01 1.62
CA LEU A 85 -4.59 -9.31 0.66
C LEU A 85 -4.18 -10.78 0.71
N ILE A 86 -4.10 -11.35 1.92
CA ILE A 86 -3.79 -12.76 2.12
C ILE A 86 -4.92 -13.59 1.50
N ASN A 87 -6.17 -13.24 1.78
CA ASN A 87 -7.33 -13.93 1.23
C ASN A 87 -7.37 -13.81 -0.31
N LEU A 88 -7.04 -12.64 -0.84
CA LEU A 88 -6.97 -12.42 -2.29
C LEU A 88 -5.84 -13.24 -2.93
N LEU A 89 -4.67 -13.29 -2.30
CA LEU A 89 -3.54 -14.10 -2.75
C LEU A 89 -3.89 -15.59 -2.72
N ALA A 90 -4.50 -16.06 -1.63
CA ALA A 90 -4.95 -17.45 -1.51
C ALA A 90 -5.98 -17.79 -2.60
N LEU A 91 -6.97 -16.91 -2.81
CA LEU A 91 -7.97 -17.10 -3.86
C LEU A 91 -7.33 -17.23 -5.25
N TYR A 92 -6.44 -16.30 -5.61
CA TYR A 92 -5.77 -16.33 -6.91
C TYR A 92 -4.89 -17.57 -7.07
N THR A 93 -4.22 -18.02 -6.01
CA THR A 93 -3.40 -19.23 -6.04
C THR A 93 -4.27 -20.46 -6.23
N VAL A 94 -5.35 -20.60 -5.48
CA VAL A 94 -6.28 -21.76 -5.61
C VAL A 94 -6.92 -21.79 -7.00
N CYS A 95 -7.41 -20.66 -7.49
CA CYS A 95 -7.99 -20.59 -8.83
C CYS A 95 -6.95 -20.90 -9.91
N GLY A 96 -5.75 -20.34 -9.81
CA GLY A 96 -4.68 -20.59 -10.77
C GLY A 96 -4.26 -22.06 -10.83
N LEU A 97 -4.08 -22.69 -9.67
CA LEU A 97 -3.76 -24.12 -9.57
C LEU A 97 -4.92 -25.01 -10.09
N GLY A 98 -6.17 -24.62 -9.78
CA GLY A 98 -7.35 -25.32 -10.28
C GLY A 98 -7.42 -25.33 -11.82
N PHE A 99 -7.23 -24.17 -12.45
CA PHE A 99 -7.18 -24.07 -13.90
C PHE A 99 -5.98 -24.79 -14.52
N ALA A 100 -4.82 -24.76 -13.87
CA ALA A 100 -3.66 -25.51 -14.30
C ALA A 100 -3.93 -27.04 -14.26
N ALA A 101 -4.58 -27.54 -13.21
CA ALA A 101 -4.97 -28.94 -13.11
C ALA A 101 -5.98 -29.34 -14.21
N LEU A 102 -6.98 -28.47 -14.48
CA LEU A 102 -7.94 -28.70 -15.57
C LEU A 102 -7.27 -28.74 -16.95
N ALA A 103 -6.17 -27.99 -17.14
CA ALA A 103 -5.41 -28.03 -18.37
C ALA A 103 -4.81 -29.44 -18.65
N PHE A 104 -4.38 -30.13 -17.61
CA PHE A 104 -3.85 -31.49 -17.75
C PHE A 104 -4.94 -32.53 -18.12
N VAL A 105 -6.17 -32.32 -17.61
CA VAL A 105 -7.25 -33.30 -17.79
C VAL A 105 -8.04 -33.06 -19.06
N PHE A 106 -8.32 -31.83 -19.42
CA PHE A 106 -9.27 -31.49 -20.47
C PHE A 106 -8.61 -30.85 -21.69
N SER A 107 -7.88 -29.76 -21.55
CA SER A 107 -7.31 -29.05 -22.70
C SER A 107 -6.34 -27.94 -22.27
N ALA A 108 -5.30 -27.73 -23.09
CA ALA A 108 -4.30 -26.67 -22.90
C ALA A 108 -4.93 -25.25 -22.87
N TRP A 109 -6.13 -25.04 -23.37
CA TRP A 109 -6.83 -23.74 -23.30
C TRP A 109 -7.03 -23.23 -21.87
N PHE A 110 -7.10 -24.13 -20.87
CA PHE A 110 -7.20 -23.75 -19.46
C PHE A 110 -5.92 -23.11 -18.91
N LEU A 111 -4.80 -23.16 -19.63
CA LEU A 111 -3.58 -22.44 -19.24
C LEU A 111 -3.71 -20.91 -19.35
N LEU A 112 -4.57 -20.41 -20.22
CA LEU A 112 -4.80 -18.96 -20.36
C LEU A 112 -5.38 -18.34 -19.07
N PRO A 113 -6.49 -18.82 -18.51
CA PRO A 113 -6.97 -18.33 -17.23
C PRO A 113 -5.99 -18.63 -16.08
N ALA A 114 -5.28 -19.76 -16.08
CA ALA A 114 -4.25 -20.02 -15.07
C ALA A 114 -3.14 -18.96 -15.08
N ALA A 115 -2.63 -18.60 -16.26
CA ALA A 115 -1.63 -17.54 -16.43
C ALA A 115 -2.18 -16.16 -16.00
N TRP A 116 -3.46 -15.88 -16.29
CA TRP A 116 -4.12 -14.66 -15.83
C TRP A 116 -4.16 -14.56 -14.32
N PHE A 117 -4.57 -15.62 -13.61
CA PHE A 117 -4.57 -15.62 -12.14
C PHE A 117 -3.17 -15.49 -11.55
N ALA A 118 -2.16 -16.14 -12.14
CA ALA A 118 -0.77 -16.00 -11.75
C ALA A 118 -0.28 -14.55 -11.91
N TRP A 119 -0.67 -13.87 -12.98
CA TRP A 119 -0.36 -12.46 -13.20
C TRP A 119 -1.05 -11.56 -12.17
N MET A 120 -2.34 -11.79 -11.89
CA MET A 120 -3.08 -11.05 -10.88
C MET A 120 -2.51 -11.22 -9.46
N ALA A 121 -1.97 -12.39 -9.14
CA ALA A 121 -1.34 -12.68 -7.85
C ALA A 121 -0.06 -11.84 -7.58
N GLN A 122 0.58 -11.30 -8.61
CA GLN A 122 1.80 -10.49 -8.43
C GLN A 122 1.56 -9.22 -7.62
N ALA A 123 0.39 -8.57 -7.77
CA ALA A 123 0.09 -7.32 -7.06
C ALA A 123 0.00 -7.52 -5.53
N PRO A 124 -0.79 -8.47 -4.99
CA PRO A 124 -0.81 -8.76 -3.57
C PRO A 124 0.52 -9.32 -3.05
N LEU A 125 1.27 -10.08 -3.86
CA LEU A 125 2.58 -10.58 -3.48
C LEU A 125 3.61 -9.45 -3.31
N LYS A 126 3.60 -8.45 -4.21
CA LYS A 126 4.44 -7.25 -4.08
C LYS A 126 4.06 -6.43 -2.85
N ALA A 127 2.77 -6.29 -2.56
CA ALA A 127 2.29 -5.60 -1.37
C ALA A 127 2.68 -6.34 -0.07
N TRP A 128 2.68 -7.66 -0.08
CA TRP A 128 3.16 -8.46 1.04
C TRP A 128 4.66 -8.28 1.30
N ARG A 129 5.48 -8.29 0.25
CA ARG A 129 6.94 -8.04 0.37
C ARG A 129 7.24 -6.66 0.93
N LEU A 130 6.42 -5.65 0.66
CA LEU A 130 6.53 -4.33 1.26
C LEU A 130 6.54 -4.37 2.79
N ARG A 131 5.69 -5.22 3.36
CA ARG A 131 5.58 -5.37 4.82
C ARG A 131 6.88 -5.83 5.47
N THR A 132 7.69 -6.61 4.75
CA THR A 132 8.93 -7.18 5.30
C THR A 132 10.17 -6.34 5.01
N SER A 133 10.09 -5.39 4.06
CA SER A 133 11.24 -4.62 3.57
C SER A 133 11.14 -3.10 3.81
N PHE A 134 10.07 -2.64 4.47
CA PHE A 134 9.91 -1.20 4.70
C PHE A 134 10.78 -0.76 5.88
N ALA A 135 11.81 0.03 5.57
CA ALA A 135 12.73 0.56 6.56
C ALA A 135 12.11 1.71 7.38
N PRO A 136 12.50 1.91 8.65
CA PRO A 136 12.16 3.09 9.42
C PRO A 136 12.63 4.36 8.69
N LEU A 137 12.14 5.52 9.13
CA LEU A 137 12.70 6.80 8.72
C LEU A 137 14.13 6.85 9.26
N ASP A 138 15.11 6.88 8.38
CA ASP A 138 16.44 7.36 8.75
C ASP A 138 16.28 8.82 9.17
N HIS A 139 16.96 9.22 10.24
CA HIS A 139 16.86 10.58 10.76
C HIS A 139 16.86 11.59 9.61
N VAL A 140 15.71 12.20 9.39
CA VAL A 140 15.62 13.34 8.47
C VAL A 140 16.53 14.40 9.04
N ASP A 141 17.63 14.66 8.35
CA ASP A 141 18.60 15.69 8.73
C ASP A 141 17.85 16.96 9.11
N GLU A 142 17.93 17.31 10.38
CA GLU A 142 17.32 18.50 10.99
C GLU A 142 17.90 19.81 10.40
N HIS A 143 18.81 19.68 9.43
CA HIS A 143 19.54 20.76 8.79
C HIS A 143 18.88 21.36 7.56
N ALA A 144 17.74 20.85 7.13
CA ALA A 144 16.93 21.50 6.10
C ALA A 144 15.95 22.53 6.70
N ARG A 145 16.38 23.30 7.71
CA ARG A 145 15.69 24.55 8.05
C ARG A 145 15.97 25.56 6.94
N PRO A 146 14.95 26.03 6.18
CA PRO A 146 15.16 27.21 5.39
C PRO A 146 15.55 28.34 6.36
N ALA A 147 16.70 28.95 6.11
CA ALA A 147 17.06 30.18 6.79
C ALA A 147 15.93 31.18 6.59
N THR A 148 15.17 31.44 7.62
CA THR A 148 14.21 32.55 7.65
C THR A 148 15.01 33.84 7.67
N ALA A 149 15.03 34.50 6.53
CA ALA A 149 15.37 35.89 6.41
C ALA A 149 14.13 36.74 6.71
#